data_5e3fdd21aadf46f8ac47dce47cfb8e9d
#
_entry.id   5e3fdd21aadf46f8ac47dce47cfb8e9d
#
_cell.length_a   1.000
_cell.length_b   1.000
_cell.length_c   1.000
_cell.angle_alpha   90.00
_cell.angle_beta   90.00
_cell.angle_gamma   90.00
#
_symmetry.space_group_name_H-M   'P 1'
#
loop_
_entity.id
_entity.type
_entity.pdbx_description
1 polymer ?
#
loop_
_entity_poly.entity_id
_entity_poly.type
_entity_poly.pdbx_seq_one_letter_code
_entity_poly.pdbx_strand_id
1 'polypeptide(L)'
;MSKVSRGDKGEKMVFTQLKKIKDYHKVINDAMYVSGKGEMSHQIDHILIHAHGVFVIETKNYYGQIISNTGENYWLKIVKNERVKISNPLKQKTSHAIVIQKLLKKKYEVIPVVVFVKNNAPYMGDENVINLKDLLLFIDSYPYEKELSKEDIKEIYKILKDNEADISKKEHVETIGYLKQMQEEFRQEMSYAIENNKCPRCGASIIQKGYDFKCSKCDFKFKL
;
A
#
# COMPACT_ATOMS: atom_id res chain seq x y z
N MET A 1 -16.59 4.05 -25.11
CA MET A 1 -16.59 4.46 -23.69
C MET A 1 -15.95 3.34 -22.89
N SER A 2 -14.78 3.58 -22.27
CA SER A 2 -14.13 2.59 -21.41
C SER A 2 -15.00 2.31 -20.18
N LYS A 3 -15.16 1.04 -19.87
CA LYS A 3 -15.98 0.59 -18.71
C LYS A 3 -15.26 1.02 -17.43
N VAL A 4 -15.82 1.95 -16.68
CA VAL A 4 -15.25 2.40 -15.38
C VAL A 4 -15.04 1.20 -14.48
N SER A 5 -13.82 1.01 -13.99
CA SER A 5 -13.46 -0.13 -13.15
C SER A 5 -14.21 -0.12 -11.82
N ARG A 6 -14.22 -1.24 -11.12
CA ARG A 6 -14.80 -1.32 -9.77
C ARG A 6 -13.95 -0.52 -8.77
N GLY A 7 -12.63 -0.48 -8.96
CA GLY A 7 -11.71 0.35 -8.19
C GLY A 7 -12.09 1.82 -8.31
N ASP A 8 -12.10 2.36 -9.52
CA ASP A 8 -12.40 3.78 -9.79
C ASP A 8 -13.75 4.22 -9.19
N LYS A 9 -14.77 3.32 -9.22
CA LYS A 9 -16.05 3.60 -8.55
C LYS A 9 -15.91 3.73 -7.04
N GLY A 10 -15.09 2.88 -6.42
CA GLY A 10 -14.79 2.95 -4.99
C GLY A 10 -14.08 4.24 -4.61
N GLU A 11 -13.01 4.58 -5.32
CA GLU A 11 -12.24 5.81 -5.14
C GLU A 11 -13.13 7.04 -5.26
N LYS A 12 -14.00 7.08 -6.28
CA LYS A 12 -14.96 8.17 -6.44
C LYS A 12 -15.93 8.31 -5.25
N MET A 13 -16.35 7.20 -4.64
CA MET A 13 -17.22 7.24 -3.45
C MET A 13 -16.46 7.79 -2.23
N VAL A 14 -15.21 7.38 -2.01
CA VAL A 14 -14.35 7.93 -0.95
C VAL A 14 -14.16 9.43 -1.16
N PHE A 15 -13.74 9.86 -2.35
CA PHE A 15 -13.57 11.27 -2.66
C PHE A 15 -14.85 12.10 -2.44
N THR A 16 -16.02 11.53 -2.77
CA THR A 16 -17.31 12.20 -2.53
C THR A 16 -17.57 12.41 -1.03
N GLN A 17 -17.11 11.51 -0.16
CA GLN A 17 -17.19 11.72 1.29
C GLN A 17 -16.19 12.79 1.75
N LEU A 18 -14.94 12.75 1.29
CA LEU A 18 -13.92 13.74 1.65
C LEU A 18 -14.34 15.16 1.31
N LYS A 19 -15.07 15.36 0.21
CA LYS A 19 -15.64 16.70 -0.15
C LYS A 19 -16.64 17.27 0.85
N LYS A 20 -17.17 16.46 1.77
CA LYS A 20 -18.13 16.92 2.80
C LYS A 20 -17.43 17.51 4.03
N ILE A 21 -16.12 17.38 4.15
CA ILE A 21 -15.34 18.00 5.22
C ILE A 21 -15.49 19.52 5.09
N LYS A 22 -15.87 20.17 6.18
CA LYS A 22 -16.13 21.63 6.19
C LYS A 22 -14.87 22.44 6.46
N ASP A 23 -13.96 21.88 7.26
CA ASP A 23 -12.74 22.54 7.67
C ASP A 23 -11.77 22.69 6.50
N TYR A 24 -10.81 23.62 6.65
CA TYR A 24 -9.81 23.84 5.61
C TYR A 24 -8.94 22.58 5.45
N HIS A 25 -8.94 22.04 4.26
CA HIS A 25 -8.17 20.83 3.91
C HIS A 25 -7.74 20.86 2.44
N LYS A 26 -6.85 19.95 2.07
CA LYS A 26 -6.49 19.67 0.68
C LYS A 26 -6.59 18.17 0.43
N VAL A 27 -6.97 17.78 -0.78
CA VAL A 27 -7.01 16.39 -1.21
C VAL A 27 -6.20 16.24 -2.50
N ILE A 28 -5.33 15.23 -2.52
CA ILE A 28 -4.64 14.77 -3.73
C ILE A 28 -5.23 13.39 -4.04
N ASN A 29 -5.66 13.18 -5.28
CA ASN A 29 -6.28 11.92 -5.71
C ASN A 29 -5.43 11.28 -6.78
N ASP A 30 -5.35 9.94 -6.75
CA ASP A 30 -4.76 9.13 -7.80
C ASP A 30 -3.34 9.57 -8.17
N ALA A 31 -2.52 9.82 -7.15
CA ALA A 31 -1.19 10.35 -7.29
C ALA A 31 -0.13 9.25 -7.34
N MET A 32 0.89 9.45 -8.18
CA MET A 32 2.03 8.56 -8.31
C MET A 32 3.24 9.13 -7.58
N TYR A 33 3.89 8.31 -6.81
CA TYR A 33 5.16 8.65 -6.17
C TYR A 33 6.19 7.55 -6.42
N VAL A 34 7.47 7.89 -6.38
CA VAL A 34 8.54 6.92 -6.50
C VAL A 34 9.35 6.83 -5.23
N SER A 35 9.80 5.63 -4.89
CA SER A 35 10.68 5.36 -3.76
C SER A 35 12.05 4.85 -4.20
N GLY A 36 13.04 5.02 -3.32
CA GLY A 36 14.42 4.64 -3.62
C GLY A 36 15.02 5.52 -4.71
N LYS A 37 15.79 4.91 -5.62
CA LYS A 37 16.41 5.59 -6.77
C LYS A 37 15.48 5.62 -8.01
N GLY A 38 14.16 5.68 -7.82
CA GLY A 38 13.19 5.61 -8.90
C GLY A 38 12.79 4.18 -9.30
N GLU A 39 13.14 3.19 -8.47
CA GLU A 39 12.96 1.77 -8.80
C GLU A 39 11.53 1.25 -8.56
N MET A 40 10.78 1.90 -7.68
CA MET A 40 9.42 1.46 -7.34
C MET A 40 8.45 2.63 -7.34
N SER A 41 7.40 2.51 -8.15
CA SER A 41 6.29 3.45 -8.16
C SER A 41 5.18 3.02 -7.19
N HIS A 42 4.51 4.00 -6.61
CA HIS A 42 3.40 3.84 -5.68
C HIS A 42 2.24 4.68 -6.16
N GLN A 43 1.12 4.04 -6.49
CA GLN A 43 -0.15 4.72 -6.72
C GLN A 43 -0.87 4.86 -5.39
N ILE A 44 -1.23 6.09 -5.02
CA ILE A 44 -1.97 6.40 -3.80
C ILE A 44 -3.36 6.90 -4.19
N ASP A 45 -4.40 6.22 -3.73
CA ASP A 45 -5.78 6.53 -4.10
C ASP A 45 -6.17 7.95 -3.65
N HIS A 46 -5.92 8.27 -2.36
CA HIS A 46 -6.17 9.62 -1.82
C HIS A 46 -5.16 10.00 -0.74
N ILE A 47 -4.76 11.26 -0.73
CA ILE A 47 -4.06 11.88 0.39
C ILE A 47 -4.91 13.07 0.86
N LEU A 48 -5.45 12.97 2.07
CA LEU A 48 -6.13 14.08 2.72
C LEU A 48 -5.15 14.78 3.66
N ILE A 49 -4.97 16.08 3.47
CA ILE A 49 -4.18 16.96 4.33
C ILE A 49 -5.15 17.79 5.13
N HIS A 50 -5.29 17.52 6.41
CA HIS A 50 -6.28 18.07 7.32
C HIS A 50 -5.59 18.61 8.58
N ALA A 51 -6.29 19.40 9.38
CA ALA A 51 -5.79 19.91 10.66
C ALA A 51 -5.25 18.81 11.59
N HIS A 52 -5.88 17.64 11.57
CA HIS A 52 -5.51 16.48 12.41
C HIS A 52 -4.38 15.61 11.83
N GLY A 53 -3.83 15.93 10.66
CA GLY A 53 -2.68 15.21 10.08
C GLY A 53 -2.82 14.93 8.58
N VAL A 54 -1.92 14.10 8.07
CA VAL A 54 -1.87 13.68 6.66
C VAL A 54 -2.37 12.24 6.55
N PHE A 55 -3.61 12.06 6.09
CA PHE A 55 -4.22 10.75 5.94
C PHE A 55 -3.92 10.18 4.55
N VAL A 56 -3.21 9.04 4.50
CA VAL A 56 -2.95 8.27 3.28
C VAL A 56 -3.97 7.16 3.20
N ILE A 57 -4.93 7.30 2.29
CA ILE A 57 -6.15 6.49 2.23
C ILE A 57 -6.05 5.51 1.07
N GLU A 58 -6.14 4.23 1.40
CA GLU A 58 -6.26 3.09 0.48
C GLU A 58 -7.73 2.66 0.40
N THR A 59 -8.29 2.59 -0.79
CA THR A 59 -9.70 2.26 -1.04
C THR A 59 -9.89 0.79 -1.39
N LYS A 60 -10.79 0.10 -0.71
CA LYS A 60 -11.17 -1.29 -1.02
C LYS A 60 -12.65 -1.41 -1.34
N ASN A 61 -12.97 -1.76 -2.59
CA ASN A 61 -14.34 -1.94 -3.08
C ASN A 61 -14.64 -3.43 -3.31
N TYR A 62 -14.59 -4.21 -2.23
CA TYR A 62 -14.86 -5.65 -2.25
C TYR A 62 -16.30 -5.96 -1.83
N TYR A 63 -16.87 -7.00 -2.44
CA TYR A 63 -18.13 -7.61 -1.98
C TYR A 63 -17.85 -8.84 -1.13
N GLY A 64 -18.82 -9.20 -0.29
CA GLY A 64 -18.76 -10.38 0.57
C GLY A 64 -18.11 -10.11 1.92
N GLN A 65 -17.92 -11.16 2.68
CA GLN A 65 -17.26 -11.11 3.97
C GLN A 65 -15.75 -11.06 3.79
N ILE A 66 -15.09 -10.20 4.54
CA ILE A 66 -13.63 -10.12 4.59
C ILE A 66 -13.15 -10.72 5.90
N ILE A 67 -12.23 -11.67 5.80
CA ILE A 67 -11.53 -12.26 6.95
C ILE A 67 -10.10 -11.77 6.89
N SER A 68 -9.73 -11.02 7.91
CA SER A 68 -8.38 -10.47 8.06
C SER A 68 -7.42 -11.50 8.65
N ASN A 69 -6.16 -11.37 8.26
CA ASN A 69 -5.03 -12.03 8.90
C ASN A 69 -3.84 -11.06 8.86
N THR A 70 -3.49 -10.48 10.00
CA THR A 70 -2.47 -9.41 10.09
C THR A 70 -1.07 -9.90 9.78
N GLY A 71 -0.73 -11.14 10.14
CA GLY A 71 0.58 -11.74 9.92
C GLY A 71 0.85 -12.21 8.49
N GLU A 72 -0.21 -12.41 7.70
CA GLU A 72 -0.10 -13.01 6.37
C GLU A 72 0.01 -11.98 5.23
N ASN A 73 0.49 -12.45 4.07
CA ASN A 73 0.56 -11.64 2.86
C ASN A 73 -0.81 -11.45 2.20
N TYR A 74 -1.82 -12.19 2.62
CA TYR A 74 -3.15 -12.19 2.03
C TYR A 74 -4.24 -12.25 3.11
N TRP A 75 -5.40 -11.71 2.77
CA TRP A 75 -6.66 -11.90 3.47
C TRP A 75 -7.59 -12.78 2.66
N LEU A 76 -8.66 -13.25 3.25
CA LEU A 76 -9.68 -14.02 2.56
C LEU A 76 -10.93 -13.17 2.32
N LYS A 77 -11.44 -13.24 1.10
CA LYS A 77 -12.73 -12.72 0.72
C LYS A 77 -13.68 -13.88 0.46
N ILE A 78 -14.84 -13.90 1.12
CA ILE A 78 -15.86 -14.92 0.94
C ILE A 78 -17.04 -14.32 0.17
N VAL A 79 -17.35 -14.89 -0.99
CA VAL A 79 -18.47 -14.50 -1.84
C VAL A 79 -19.18 -15.77 -2.29
N LYS A 80 -20.48 -15.91 -2.01
CA LYS A 80 -21.29 -17.10 -2.39
C LYS A 80 -20.59 -18.44 -2.00
N ASN A 81 -20.06 -18.50 -0.78
CA ASN A 81 -19.31 -19.65 -0.25
C ASN A 81 -17.94 -19.94 -0.90
N GLU A 82 -17.54 -19.18 -1.90
CA GLU A 82 -16.19 -19.25 -2.46
C GLU A 82 -15.20 -18.42 -1.63
N ARG A 83 -14.01 -18.99 -1.38
CA ARG A 83 -12.92 -18.32 -0.67
C ARG A 83 -11.87 -17.84 -1.68
N VAL A 84 -11.65 -16.55 -1.75
CA VAL A 84 -10.67 -15.93 -2.66
C VAL A 84 -9.61 -15.21 -1.85
N LYS A 85 -8.33 -15.50 -2.10
CA LYS A 85 -7.21 -14.75 -1.53
C LYS A 85 -7.16 -13.36 -2.15
N ILE A 86 -7.02 -12.35 -1.31
CA ILE A 86 -6.78 -10.96 -1.70
C ILE A 86 -5.51 -10.46 -1.02
N SER A 87 -4.79 -9.54 -1.64
CA SER A 87 -3.60 -8.95 -1.02
C SER A 87 -3.95 -8.28 0.30
N ASN A 88 -3.10 -8.43 1.30
CA ASN A 88 -3.29 -7.78 2.60
C ASN A 88 -3.16 -6.25 2.44
N PRO A 89 -4.25 -5.49 2.64
CA PRO A 89 -4.24 -4.04 2.42
C PRO A 89 -3.42 -3.28 3.47
N LEU A 90 -3.14 -3.88 4.64
CA LEU A 90 -2.28 -3.26 5.66
C LEU A 90 -0.85 -3.07 5.14
N LYS A 91 -0.33 -4.04 4.40
CA LYS A 91 1.02 -3.94 3.82
C LYS A 91 1.11 -2.83 2.77
N GLN A 92 0.05 -2.68 1.97
CA GLN A 92 -0.03 -1.63 0.97
C GLN A 92 -0.11 -0.24 1.62
N LYS A 93 -1.04 -0.03 2.56
CA LYS A 93 -1.18 1.26 3.28
C LYS A 93 0.12 1.67 3.96
N THR A 94 0.85 0.70 4.56
CA THR A 94 2.12 0.98 5.25
C THR A 94 3.20 1.44 4.27
N SER A 95 3.33 0.78 3.11
CA SER A 95 4.32 1.19 2.10
C SER A 95 4.04 2.58 1.54
N HIS A 96 2.77 2.91 1.29
CA HIS A 96 2.35 4.24 0.81
C HIS A 96 2.65 5.33 1.88
N ALA A 97 2.31 5.07 3.15
CA ALA A 97 2.59 6.01 4.22
C ALA A 97 4.10 6.27 4.40
N ILE A 98 4.94 5.23 4.29
CA ILE A 98 6.40 5.37 4.36
C ILE A 98 6.93 6.30 3.27
N VAL A 99 6.42 6.22 2.04
CA VAL A 99 6.84 7.09 0.94
C VAL A 99 6.49 8.54 1.26
N ILE A 100 5.25 8.82 1.65
CA ILE A 100 4.80 10.17 2.03
C ILE A 100 5.57 10.69 3.24
N GLN A 101 5.78 9.85 4.26
CA GLN A 101 6.55 10.23 5.46
C GLN A 101 7.99 10.64 5.13
N LYS A 102 8.63 9.97 4.15
CA LYS A 102 9.99 10.33 3.67
C LYS A 102 9.99 11.67 2.95
N LEU A 103 9.01 11.92 2.07
CA LEU A 103 8.87 13.20 1.35
C LEU A 103 8.69 14.36 2.31
N LEU A 104 7.89 14.14 3.36
CA LEU A 104 7.65 15.13 4.41
C LEU A 104 8.77 15.18 5.48
N LYS A 105 9.89 14.48 5.27
CA LYS A 105 11.08 14.46 6.16
C LYS A 105 10.74 14.17 7.63
N LYS A 106 9.66 13.39 7.86
CA LYS A 106 9.12 13.05 9.19
C LYS A 106 8.68 14.27 10.04
N LYS A 107 8.48 15.42 9.42
CA LYS A 107 8.06 16.66 10.10
C LYS A 107 6.59 16.61 10.54
N TYR A 108 5.76 15.87 9.82
CA TYR A 108 4.32 15.81 10.02
C TYR A 108 3.87 14.37 10.24
N GLU A 109 2.81 14.17 11.00
CA GLU A 109 2.20 12.86 11.20
C GLU A 109 1.52 12.39 9.92
N VAL A 110 1.84 11.16 9.50
CA VAL A 110 1.23 10.49 8.33
C VAL A 110 0.46 9.27 8.80
N ILE A 111 -0.84 9.31 8.60
CA ILE A 111 -1.80 8.31 9.10
C ILE A 111 -2.25 7.43 7.93
N PRO A 112 -1.80 6.16 7.87
CA PRO A 112 -2.30 5.22 6.88
C PRO A 112 -3.69 4.71 7.24
N VAL A 113 -4.63 4.74 6.27
CA VAL A 113 -6.02 4.31 6.47
C VAL A 113 -6.47 3.39 5.34
N VAL A 114 -7.19 2.31 5.65
CA VAL A 114 -7.88 1.48 4.65
C VAL A 114 -9.39 1.69 4.77
N VAL A 115 -10.03 2.07 3.67
CA VAL A 115 -11.48 2.34 3.63
C VAL A 115 -12.21 1.28 2.83
N PHE A 116 -13.09 0.52 3.47
CA PHE A 116 -13.96 -0.46 2.83
C PHE A 116 -15.28 0.18 2.40
N VAL A 117 -15.46 0.33 1.08
CA VAL A 117 -16.60 1.04 0.48
C VAL A 117 -17.94 0.32 0.70
N LYS A 118 -17.93 -1.01 0.83
CA LYS A 118 -19.13 -1.84 1.03
C LYS A 118 -19.50 -2.04 2.51
N ASN A 119 -18.87 -1.29 3.40
CA ASN A 119 -19.10 -1.39 4.84
C ASN A 119 -18.92 -2.82 5.38
N ASN A 120 -17.95 -3.54 4.83
CA ASN A 120 -17.60 -4.91 5.18
C ASN A 120 -16.15 -5.02 5.67
N ALA A 121 -15.62 -3.93 6.25
CA ALA A 121 -14.30 -3.94 6.90
C ALA A 121 -14.29 -4.98 8.02
N PRO A 122 -13.24 -5.82 8.10
CA PRO A 122 -13.08 -6.70 9.24
C PRO A 122 -12.75 -5.87 10.48
N TYR A 123 -13.16 -6.37 11.66
CA TYR A 123 -12.77 -5.74 12.92
C TYR A 123 -11.28 -6.00 13.18
N MET A 124 -10.50 -4.92 13.32
CA MET A 124 -9.04 -4.97 13.42
C MET A 124 -8.48 -4.21 14.65
N GLY A 125 -9.33 -3.69 15.53
CA GLY A 125 -8.87 -2.82 16.61
C GLY A 125 -8.28 -1.51 16.07
N ASP A 126 -7.04 -1.19 16.45
CA ASP A 126 -6.38 0.11 16.15
C ASP A 126 -5.73 0.19 14.77
N GLU A 127 -6.03 -0.74 13.86
CA GLU A 127 -5.31 -0.87 12.57
C GLU A 127 -5.73 0.16 11.51
N ASN A 128 -6.52 1.19 11.82
CA ASN A 128 -7.03 2.19 10.88
C ASN A 128 -7.70 1.55 9.64
N VAL A 129 -8.47 0.48 9.88
CA VAL A 129 -9.27 -0.20 8.87
C VAL A 129 -10.72 0.09 9.16
N ILE A 130 -11.36 0.89 8.31
CA ILE A 130 -12.67 1.45 8.57
C ILE A 130 -13.64 1.22 7.42
N ASN A 131 -14.91 1.42 7.67
CA ASN A 131 -15.94 1.48 6.64
C ASN A 131 -16.10 2.90 6.10
N LEU A 132 -16.54 3.02 4.86
CA LEU A 132 -16.79 4.32 4.24
C LEU A 132 -17.75 5.20 5.05
N LYS A 133 -18.76 4.62 5.68
CA LYS A 133 -19.74 5.35 6.50
C LYS A 133 -19.08 6.03 7.72
N ASP A 134 -17.98 5.48 8.21
CA ASP A 134 -17.28 5.93 9.41
C ASP A 134 -16.14 6.91 9.11
N LEU A 135 -15.81 7.14 7.81
CA LEU A 135 -14.64 7.90 7.37
C LEU A 135 -14.58 9.32 7.94
N LEU A 136 -15.67 10.07 7.88
CA LEU A 136 -15.67 11.46 8.34
C LEU A 136 -15.53 11.53 9.86
N LEU A 137 -16.23 10.66 10.59
CA LEU A 137 -16.11 10.58 12.03
C LEU A 137 -14.69 10.18 12.45
N PHE A 138 -14.07 9.23 11.74
CA PHE A 138 -12.71 8.81 11.98
C PHE A 138 -11.72 9.97 11.83
N ILE A 139 -11.83 10.78 10.76
CA ILE A 139 -10.96 11.94 10.52
C ILE A 139 -11.17 13.00 11.61
N ASP A 140 -12.42 13.31 11.93
CA ASP A 140 -12.79 14.33 12.91
C ASP A 140 -12.38 13.98 14.34
N SER A 141 -12.47 12.70 14.71
CA SER A 141 -12.10 12.20 16.04
C SER A 141 -10.67 11.69 16.16
N TYR A 142 -9.87 11.75 15.10
CA TYR A 142 -8.50 11.23 15.14
C TYR A 142 -7.64 12.03 16.13
N PRO A 143 -6.97 11.37 17.09
CA PRO A 143 -6.11 12.06 18.04
C PRO A 143 -4.88 12.63 17.33
N TYR A 144 -4.47 13.84 17.67
CA TYR A 144 -3.29 14.49 17.12
C TYR A 144 -2.48 15.14 18.25
N GLU A 145 -1.16 15.14 18.10
CA GLU A 145 -0.28 15.82 19.06
C GLU A 145 -0.26 17.34 18.84
N LYS A 146 -0.33 17.75 17.57
CA LYS A 146 -0.34 19.15 17.15
C LYS A 146 -1.21 19.34 15.92
N GLU A 147 -2.14 20.29 16.01
CA GLU A 147 -2.98 20.69 14.90
C GLU A 147 -2.15 21.38 13.79
N LEU A 148 -2.39 20.96 12.54
CA LEU A 148 -1.77 21.58 11.38
C LEU A 148 -2.46 22.90 11.04
N SER A 149 -1.69 23.98 10.94
CA SER A 149 -2.19 25.27 10.49
C SER A 149 -2.56 25.23 8.99
N LYS A 150 -3.29 26.23 8.53
CA LYS A 150 -3.58 26.40 7.09
C LYS A 150 -2.30 26.54 6.27
N GLU A 151 -1.28 27.14 6.82
CA GLU A 151 0.04 27.28 6.22
C GLU A 151 0.76 25.96 6.10
N ASP A 152 0.73 25.12 7.15
CA ASP A 152 1.25 23.74 7.12
C ASP A 152 0.55 22.93 6.03
N ILE A 153 -0.78 22.98 5.95
CA ILE A 153 -1.58 22.28 4.94
C ILE A 153 -1.18 22.70 3.52
N LYS A 154 -0.95 24.00 3.27
CA LYS A 154 -0.49 24.51 1.97
C LYS A 154 0.94 24.04 1.66
N GLU A 155 1.84 24.11 2.65
CA GLU A 155 3.23 23.66 2.52
C GLU A 155 3.28 22.17 2.15
N ILE A 156 2.57 21.33 2.91
CA ILE A 156 2.49 19.88 2.67
C ILE A 156 1.93 19.58 1.26
N TYR A 157 0.82 20.25 0.90
CA TYR A 157 0.22 20.08 -0.42
C TYR A 157 1.21 20.41 -1.54
N LYS A 158 1.95 21.50 -1.41
CA LYS A 158 2.96 21.91 -2.39
C LYS A 158 4.09 20.87 -2.47
N ILE A 159 4.65 20.46 -1.34
CA ILE A 159 5.71 19.42 -1.31
C ILE A 159 5.24 18.17 -2.03
N LEU A 160 4.03 17.68 -1.75
CA LEU A 160 3.52 16.47 -2.35
C LEU A 160 3.27 16.63 -3.85
N LYS A 161 2.72 17.77 -4.29
CA LYS A 161 2.50 18.04 -5.72
C LYS A 161 3.81 18.20 -6.50
N ASP A 162 4.81 18.83 -5.93
CA ASP A 162 6.12 19.03 -6.56
C ASP A 162 6.93 17.73 -6.69
N ASN A 163 6.58 16.68 -5.91
CA ASN A 163 7.20 15.35 -5.95
C ASN A 163 6.32 14.27 -6.59
N GLU A 164 5.17 14.63 -7.15
CA GLU A 164 4.32 13.69 -7.89
C GLU A 164 5.02 13.27 -9.18
N ALA A 165 5.09 11.96 -9.42
CA ALA A 165 5.75 11.41 -10.59
C ALA A 165 4.81 11.40 -11.80
N ASP A 166 5.32 11.76 -12.97
CA ASP A 166 4.58 11.67 -14.24
C ASP A 166 4.66 10.23 -14.78
N ILE A 167 3.94 9.33 -14.11
CA ILE A 167 3.85 7.92 -14.46
C ILE A 167 2.38 7.58 -14.64
N SER A 168 2.03 7.02 -15.80
CA SER A 168 0.66 6.58 -16.04
C SER A 168 0.29 5.34 -15.20
N LYS A 169 -1.01 5.16 -14.89
CA LYS A 169 -1.51 3.93 -14.24
C LYS A 169 -1.10 2.67 -15.03
N LYS A 170 -1.05 2.75 -16.34
CA LYS A 170 -0.66 1.62 -17.20
C LYS A 170 0.79 1.23 -16.94
N GLU A 171 1.71 2.19 -17.01
CA GLU A 171 3.13 1.97 -16.72
C GLU A 171 3.36 1.45 -15.30
N HIS A 172 2.65 2.00 -14.31
CA HIS A 172 2.70 1.50 -12.94
C HIS A 172 2.29 0.02 -12.85
N VAL A 173 1.16 -0.36 -13.43
CA VAL A 173 0.65 -1.74 -13.41
C VAL A 173 1.61 -2.68 -14.12
N GLU A 174 2.16 -2.29 -15.27
CA GLU A 174 3.15 -3.06 -16.02
C GLU A 174 4.44 -3.27 -15.21
N THR A 175 4.95 -2.21 -14.59
CA THR A 175 6.16 -2.27 -13.74
C THR A 175 5.94 -3.17 -12.53
N ILE A 176 4.82 -3.03 -11.81
CA ILE A 176 4.50 -3.89 -10.67
C ILE A 176 4.29 -5.35 -11.11
N GLY A 177 3.68 -5.57 -12.27
CA GLY A 177 3.51 -6.91 -12.86
C GLY A 177 4.86 -7.58 -13.11
N TYR A 178 5.77 -6.87 -13.77
CA TYR A 178 7.12 -7.33 -14.05
C TYR A 178 7.91 -7.64 -12.77
N LEU A 179 7.90 -6.74 -11.78
CA LEU A 179 8.59 -6.96 -10.51
C LEU A 179 8.04 -8.18 -9.74
N LYS A 180 6.72 -8.40 -9.76
CA LYS A 180 6.12 -9.59 -9.15
C LYS A 180 6.53 -10.87 -9.86
N GLN A 181 6.58 -10.86 -11.17
CA GLN A 181 7.04 -12.00 -11.96
C GLN A 181 8.50 -12.34 -11.63
N MET A 182 9.39 -11.35 -11.65
CA MET A 182 10.80 -11.55 -11.25
C MET A 182 10.96 -12.10 -9.83
N GLN A 183 10.16 -11.59 -8.88
CA GLN A 183 10.18 -12.10 -7.51
C GLN A 183 9.74 -13.56 -7.42
N GLU A 184 8.72 -13.93 -8.20
CA GLU A 184 8.24 -15.31 -8.23
C GLU A 184 9.25 -16.26 -8.89
N GLU A 185 9.84 -15.85 -10.01
CA GLU A 185 10.92 -16.59 -10.68
C GLU A 185 12.11 -16.81 -9.74
N PHE A 186 12.55 -15.73 -9.05
CA PHE A 186 13.61 -15.83 -8.06
C PHE A 186 13.24 -16.79 -6.92
N ARG A 187 12.00 -16.74 -6.42
CA ARG A 187 11.54 -17.64 -5.35
C ARG A 187 11.56 -19.09 -5.80
N GLN A 188 11.11 -19.37 -7.01
CA GLN A 188 11.13 -20.74 -7.58
C GLN A 188 12.56 -21.24 -7.77
N GLU A 189 13.45 -20.39 -8.27
CA GLU A 189 14.87 -20.70 -8.42
C GLU A 189 15.53 -21.01 -7.07
N MET A 190 15.20 -20.24 -6.03
CA MET A 190 15.72 -20.46 -4.68
C MET A 190 15.16 -21.73 -4.05
N SER A 191 13.87 -22.01 -4.21
CA SER A 191 13.27 -23.28 -3.75
C SER A 191 13.94 -24.47 -4.41
N TYR A 192 14.11 -24.43 -5.73
CA TYR A 192 14.83 -25.49 -6.46
C TYR A 192 16.27 -25.66 -5.97
N ALA A 193 16.97 -24.56 -5.72
CA ALA A 193 18.35 -24.59 -5.21
C ALA A 193 18.45 -25.28 -3.85
N ILE A 194 17.49 -25.02 -2.96
CA ILE A 194 17.43 -25.64 -1.63
C ILE A 194 17.09 -27.13 -1.74
N GLU A 195 16.03 -27.46 -2.45
CA GLU A 195 15.52 -28.84 -2.59
C GLU A 195 16.55 -29.77 -3.22
N ASN A 196 17.32 -29.29 -4.20
CA ASN A 196 18.30 -30.08 -4.92
C ASN A 196 19.74 -29.91 -4.40
N ASN A 197 19.96 -29.06 -3.37
CA ASN A 197 21.27 -28.69 -2.86
C ASN A 197 22.24 -28.24 -3.98
N LYS A 198 21.74 -27.47 -4.95
CA LYS A 198 22.50 -27.01 -6.13
C LYS A 198 22.42 -25.49 -6.30
N CYS A 199 23.57 -24.87 -6.47
CA CYS A 199 23.67 -23.47 -6.80
C CYS A 199 23.08 -23.19 -8.19
N PRO A 200 22.15 -22.26 -8.35
CA PRO A 200 21.53 -21.96 -9.64
C PRO A 200 22.52 -21.34 -10.66
N ARG A 201 23.61 -20.71 -10.17
CA ARG A 201 24.63 -20.12 -11.05
C ARG A 201 25.69 -21.10 -11.56
N CYS A 202 26.13 -22.05 -10.72
CA CYS A 202 27.27 -22.90 -11.09
C CYS A 202 27.08 -24.38 -10.79
N GLY A 203 25.92 -24.80 -10.27
CA GLY A 203 25.61 -26.20 -9.97
C GLY A 203 26.32 -26.80 -8.75
N ALA A 204 27.22 -26.07 -8.08
CA ALA A 204 27.91 -26.56 -6.87
C ALA A 204 26.94 -26.62 -5.67
N SER A 205 27.33 -27.28 -4.59
CA SER A 205 26.50 -27.42 -3.39
C SER A 205 26.20 -26.10 -2.71
N ILE A 206 25.01 -25.99 -2.12
CA ILE A 206 24.57 -24.88 -1.27
C ILE A 206 24.89 -25.21 0.20
N ILE A 207 25.52 -24.28 0.89
CA ILE A 207 25.78 -24.37 2.34
C ILE A 207 24.75 -23.52 3.05
N GLN A 208 23.94 -24.14 3.89
CA GLN A 208 22.93 -23.46 4.73
C GLN A 208 23.50 -23.15 6.11
N LYS A 209 23.24 -21.94 6.62
CA LYS A 209 23.56 -21.53 7.99
C LYS A 209 22.41 -20.69 8.55
N GLY A 210 21.47 -21.33 9.23
CA GLY A 210 20.20 -20.70 9.63
C GLY A 210 19.37 -20.36 8.40
N TYR A 211 19.02 -19.07 8.24
CA TYR A 211 18.28 -18.55 7.06
C TYR A 211 19.20 -18.06 5.94
N ASP A 212 20.52 -18.14 6.12
CA ASP A 212 21.49 -17.73 5.12
C ASP A 212 21.95 -18.93 4.30
N PHE A 213 21.95 -18.77 2.99
CA PHE A 213 22.37 -19.76 2.01
C PHE A 213 23.51 -19.20 1.16
N LYS A 214 24.57 -19.97 0.95
CA LYS A 214 25.70 -19.58 0.10
C LYS A 214 26.19 -20.74 -0.74
N CYS A 215 26.69 -20.43 -1.93
CA CYS A 215 27.37 -21.43 -2.75
C CYS A 215 28.71 -21.83 -2.15
N SER A 216 29.07 -23.11 -2.26
CA SER A 216 30.38 -23.62 -1.86
C SER A 216 31.51 -23.20 -2.80
N LYS A 217 31.21 -22.75 -4.03
CA LYS A 217 32.18 -22.49 -5.09
C LYS A 217 32.18 -21.06 -5.63
N CYS A 218 31.02 -20.41 -5.78
CA CYS A 218 30.92 -19.03 -6.29
C CYS A 218 30.39 -18.07 -5.23
N ASP A 219 30.31 -16.78 -5.55
CA ASP A 219 29.83 -15.72 -4.68
C ASP A 219 28.30 -15.66 -4.50
N PHE A 220 27.56 -16.59 -5.08
CA PHE A 220 26.10 -16.64 -4.97
C PHE A 220 25.68 -16.87 -3.52
N LYS A 221 24.82 -15.99 -3.02
CA LYS A 221 24.23 -16.04 -1.68
C LYS A 221 22.83 -15.49 -1.69
N PHE A 222 21.97 -16.00 -0.82
CA PHE A 222 20.64 -15.48 -0.58
C PHE A 222 20.19 -15.77 0.86
N LYS A 223 19.13 -15.13 1.27
CA LYS A 223 18.50 -15.28 2.58
C LYS A 223 17.01 -15.51 2.41
N LEU A 224 16.46 -16.45 3.18
CA LEU A 224 15.02 -16.69 3.27
C LEU A 224 14.33 -15.76 4.27
#